data_70d32b17c95e7f203c50e37f24aa4488
#
_entry.id   70d32b17c95e7f203c50e37f24aa4488
#
_cell.length_a   1.000
_cell.length_b   1.000
_cell.length_c   1.000
_cell.angle_alpha   90.00
_cell.angle_beta   90.00
_cell.angle_gamma   90.00
#
_symmetry.space_group_name_H-M   'P 1'
#
loop_
_entity.id
_entity.type
_entity.pdbx_description
1 polymer ?
#
loop_
_entity_poly.entity_id
_entity_poly.type
_entity_poly.pdbx_seq_one_letter_code
_entity_poly.pdbx_strand_id
1 'polypeptide(L)'
;MSATAEAVMTTQEIASRMNELFKENKWMEVQDELFADDVISIEPEHSPGLKTVKGKAALKQKAQDFNIMVEEMHGGWCSEPLVGGNHISFAMGMDVTMKGMGRMNMEEICVYEVKDGKIVKEQFFY
;
A
#
# COMPACT_ATOMS: atom_id res chain seq x y z
N MET A 1 -32.82 -3.85 14.88
CA MET A 1 -32.25 -3.79 14.45
C MET A 1 -31.64 -3.27 14.51
N SER A 2 -31.25 -3.16 14.37
CA SER A 2 -30.55 -2.82 14.18
C SER A 2 -29.98 -2.47 13.79
N ALA A 3 -29.99 -2.20 14.31
CA ALA A 3 -29.38 -1.79 13.82
C ALA A 3 -28.63 -2.09 13.21
N THR A 4 -28.68 -1.85 13.34
CA THR A 4 -28.00 -2.11 12.15
C THR A 4 -26.52 -1.98 12.27
N ALA A 5 -25.89 -3.09 12.40
CA ALA A 5 -24.47 -3.18 12.17
C ALA A 5 -24.20 -2.56 10.80
N GLU A 6 -23.34 -1.57 10.71
CA GLU A 6 -22.85 -1.09 9.44
C GLU A 6 -22.25 -2.27 8.71
N ALA A 7 -22.58 -2.42 7.45
CA ALA A 7 -21.99 -3.46 6.63
C ALA A 7 -20.51 -3.17 6.44
N VAL A 8 -19.66 -4.07 6.90
CA VAL A 8 -18.23 -3.97 6.63
C VAL A 8 -17.96 -4.28 5.16
N MET A 9 -16.95 -3.62 4.60
CA MET A 9 -16.55 -3.86 3.22
C MET A 9 -16.00 -5.27 3.05
N THR A 10 -16.37 -5.91 1.94
CA THR A 10 -15.79 -7.19 1.55
C THR A 10 -14.38 -6.96 1.00
N THR A 11 -13.61 -8.05 0.91
CA THR A 11 -12.28 -7.98 0.30
C THR A 11 -12.34 -7.45 -1.13
N GLN A 12 -13.33 -7.89 -1.91
CA GLN A 12 -13.50 -7.41 -3.29
C GLN A 12 -13.82 -5.91 -3.33
N GLU A 13 -14.65 -5.42 -2.43
CA GLU A 13 -14.99 -4.01 -2.36
C GLU A 13 -13.76 -3.16 -2.01
N ILE A 14 -12.95 -3.64 -1.06
CA ILE A 14 -11.69 -2.99 -0.71
C ILE A 14 -10.74 -2.95 -1.90
N ALA A 15 -10.59 -4.07 -2.62
CA ALA A 15 -9.73 -4.15 -3.80
C ALA A 15 -10.18 -3.14 -4.87
N SER A 16 -11.47 -3.04 -5.11
CA SER A 16 -12.03 -2.11 -6.09
C SER A 16 -11.77 -0.65 -5.69
N ARG A 17 -11.94 -0.34 -4.40
CA ARG A 17 -11.69 1.01 -3.88
C ARG A 17 -10.20 1.36 -3.95
N MET A 18 -9.31 0.42 -3.62
CA MET A 18 -7.87 0.62 -3.77
C MET A 18 -7.51 0.94 -5.21
N ASN A 19 -8.03 0.14 -6.15
CA ASN A 19 -7.76 0.31 -7.57
C ASN A 19 -8.18 1.70 -8.05
N GLU A 20 -9.36 2.15 -7.64
CA GLU A 20 -9.88 3.48 -7.93
C GLU A 20 -8.95 4.58 -7.42
N LEU A 21 -8.54 4.48 -6.15
CA LEU A 21 -7.65 5.47 -5.52
C LEU A 21 -6.26 5.46 -6.13
N PHE A 22 -5.69 4.29 -6.42
CA PHE A 22 -4.38 4.19 -7.05
C PHE A 22 -4.38 4.82 -8.45
N LYS A 23 -5.44 4.64 -9.22
CA LYS A 23 -5.56 5.25 -10.56
C LYS A 23 -5.64 6.78 -10.50
N GLU A 24 -6.10 7.32 -9.39
CA GLU A 24 -6.20 8.76 -9.15
C GLU A 24 -4.96 9.32 -8.44
N ASN A 25 -3.93 8.51 -8.22
CA ASN A 25 -2.72 8.86 -7.47
C ASN A 25 -3.00 9.27 -6.03
N LYS A 26 -4.02 8.68 -5.42
CA LYS A 26 -4.45 8.98 -4.04
C LYS A 26 -3.94 7.93 -3.07
N TRP A 27 -2.63 7.78 -2.99
CA TRP A 27 -1.96 6.74 -2.19
C TRP A 27 -2.20 6.90 -0.70
N MET A 28 -2.16 8.15 -0.21
CA MET A 28 -2.37 8.41 1.22
C MET A 28 -3.82 8.15 1.63
N GLU A 29 -4.77 8.40 0.75
CA GLU A 29 -6.18 8.15 1.01
C GLU A 29 -6.47 6.67 1.20
N VAL A 30 -5.72 5.79 0.52
CA VAL A 30 -5.84 4.33 0.74
C VAL A 30 -5.54 4.00 2.19
N GLN A 31 -4.45 4.56 2.72
CA GLN A 31 -4.09 4.33 4.13
C GLN A 31 -5.13 4.92 5.08
N ASP A 32 -5.54 6.14 4.84
CA ASP A 32 -6.48 6.83 5.73
C ASP A 32 -7.85 6.15 5.74
N GLU A 33 -8.33 5.72 4.58
CA GLU A 33 -9.67 5.19 4.42
C GLU A 33 -9.78 3.69 4.72
N LEU A 34 -8.79 2.90 4.33
CA LEU A 34 -8.91 1.43 4.25
C LEU A 34 -8.03 0.66 5.23
N PHE A 35 -7.00 1.25 5.79
CA PHE A 35 -6.07 0.55 6.68
C PHE A 35 -6.59 0.56 8.13
N ALA A 36 -6.39 -0.56 8.82
CA ALA A 36 -6.64 -0.64 10.26
C ALA A 36 -5.59 0.18 11.02
N ASP A 37 -5.94 0.67 12.20
CA ASP A 37 -5.03 1.50 13.01
C ASP A 37 -3.73 0.76 13.39
N ASP A 38 -3.81 -0.56 13.56
CA ASP A 38 -2.68 -1.40 13.94
C ASP A 38 -2.06 -2.15 12.76
N VAL A 39 -2.26 -1.67 11.54
CA VAL A 39 -1.74 -2.29 10.33
C VAL A 39 -0.23 -2.54 10.41
N ILE A 40 0.22 -3.66 9.86
CA ILE A 40 1.65 -3.98 9.76
C ILE A 40 2.06 -3.84 8.29
N SER A 41 3.15 -3.11 8.05
CA SER A 41 3.72 -2.93 6.71
C SER A 41 5.09 -3.60 6.67
N ILE A 42 5.20 -4.67 5.91
CA ILE A 42 6.36 -5.57 5.90
C ILE A 42 7.22 -5.32 4.66
N GLU A 43 8.50 -5.01 4.89
CA GLU A 43 9.50 -4.88 3.83
C GLU A 43 10.39 -6.12 3.81
N PRO A 44 11.01 -6.46 2.65
CA PRO A 44 12.00 -7.54 2.62
C PRO A 44 13.19 -7.20 3.52
N GLU A 45 13.83 -8.23 4.07
CA GLU A 45 15.01 -8.05 4.94
C GLU A 45 16.13 -7.29 4.26
N HIS A 46 16.27 -7.47 2.95
CA HIS A 46 17.34 -6.82 2.16
C HIS A 46 16.99 -5.38 1.75
N SER A 47 15.86 -4.85 2.17
CA SER A 47 15.46 -3.49 1.81
C SER A 47 16.50 -2.48 2.30
N PRO A 48 17.05 -1.62 1.42
CA PRO A 48 18.15 -0.74 1.79
C PRO A 48 17.74 0.46 2.63
N GLY A 49 16.49 0.88 2.58
CA GLY A 49 16.08 2.11 3.26
C GLY A 49 14.74 2.06 3.95
N LEU A 50 13.88 1.14 3.54
CA LEU A 50 12.54 1.01 4.11
C LEU A 50 12.50 -0.16 5.07
N LYS A 51 11.79 0.00 6.18
CA LYS A 51 11.73 -1.00 7.23
C LYS A 51 10.30 -1.43 7.49
N THR A 52 10.15 -2.63 8.03
CA THR A 52 8.88 -3.11 8.55
C THR A 52 8.47 -2.23 9.72
N VAL A 53 7.23 -1.74 9.68
CA VAL A 53 6.67 -0.88 10.71
C VAL A 53 5.27 -1.35 11.08
N LYS A 54 4.81 -0.96 12.26
CA LYS A 54 3.47 -1.28 12.74
C LYS A 54 2.73 -0.02 13.13
N GLY A 55 1.47 0.08 12.72
CA GLY A 55 0.58 1.18 13.04
C GLY A 55 0.52 2.25 11.97
N LYS A 56 -0.63 2.89 11.85
CA LYS A 56 -0.87 3.92 10.83
C LYS A 56 0.10 5.09 10.93
N ALA A 57 0.41 5.54 12.14
CA ALA A 57 1.31 6.68 12.34
C ALA A 57 2.72 6.37 11.82
N ALA A 58 3.24 5.17 12.16
CA ALA A 58 4.56 4.73 11.70
C ALA A 58 4.57 4.53 10.19
N LEU A 59 3.48 4.03 9.63
CA LEU A 59 3.34 3.83 8.19
C LEU A 59 3.32 5.17 7.45
N LYS A 60 2.63 6.16 7.97
CA LYS A 60 2.61 7.52 7.43
C LYS A 60 4.00 8.12 7.42
N GLN A 61 4.75 7.95 8.51
CA GLN A 61 6.12 8.43 8.61
C GLN A 61 7.02 7.75 7.57
N LYS A 62 6.86 6.43 7.39
CA LYS A 62 7.59 5.67 6.39
C LYS A 62 7.33 6.21 4.98
N ALA A 63 6.08 6.50 4.65
CA ALA A 63 5.71 7.07 3.36
C ALA A 63 6.33 8.47 3.15
N GLN A 64 6.33 9.30 4.19
CA GLN A 64 6.94 10.62 4.14
C GLN A 64 8.46 10.53 3.96
N ASP A 65 9.11 9.61 4.67
CA ASP A 65 10.55 9.38 4.55
C ASP A 65 10.91 8.95 3.13
N PHE A 66 10.11 8.07 2.53
CA PHE A 66 10.30 7.65 1.15
C PHE A 66 10.18 8.85 0.21
N ASN A 67 9.15 9.67 0.37
CA ASN A 67 8.93 10.84 -0.48
C ASN A 67 10.07 11.84 -0.40
N ILE A 68 10.68 12.00 0.77
CA ILE A 68 11.84 12.88 0.95
C ILE A 68 13.05 12.37 0.16
N MET A 69 13.19 11.05 0.04
CA MET A 69 14.28 10.42 -0.71
C MET A 69 14.11 10.51 -2.22
N VAL A 70 12.89 10.73 -2.70
CA VAL A 70 12.63 10.86 -4.14
C VAL A 70 13.02 12.24 -4.60
N GLU A 71 13.99 12.29 -5.52
CA GLU A 71 14.41 13.55 -6.14
C GLU A 71 13.48 13.93 -7.30
N GLU A 72 13.13 12.93 -8.12
CA GLU A 72 12.23 13.13 -9.26
C GLU A 72 11.45 11.83 -9.56
N MET A 73 10.16 11.97 -9.80
CA MET A 73 9.30 10.87 -10.23
C MET A 73 9.13 10.98 -11.75
N HIS A 74 9.60 9.99 -12.50
CA HIS A 74 9.51 9.98 -13.96
C HIS A 74 8.25 9.30 -14.47
N GLY A 75 7.75 8.31 -13.74
CA GLY A 75 6.54 7.60 -14.09
C GLY A 75 6.28 6.43 -13.16
N GLY A 76 5.14 5.81 -13.32
CA GLY A 76 4.77 4.63 -12.54
C GLY A 76 3.58 3.92 -13.15
N TRP A 77 3.34 2.71 -12.67
CA TRP A 77 2.22 1.91 -13.11
C TRP A 77 1.75 1.00 -11.97
N CYS A 78 0.51 0.58 -12.07
CA CYS A 78 -0.10 -0.33 -11.12
C CYS A 78 -1.02 -1.26 -11.90
N SER A 79 -0.94 -2.57 -11.63
CA SER A 79 -1.80 -3.56 -12.27
C SER A 79 -3.23 -3.46 -11.73
N GLU A 80 -4.16 -4.15 -12.37
CA GLU A 80 -5.46 -4.44 -11.78
C GLU A 80 -5.25 -5.37 -10.57
N PRO A 81 -6.12 -5.31 -9.56
CA PRO A 81 -5.99 -6.17 -8.40
C PRO A 81 -6.35 -7.62 -8.71
N LEU A 82 -5.71 -8.53 -7.99
CA LEU A 82 -6.10 -9.94 -7.92
C LEU A 82 -6.61 -10.20 -6.52
N VAL A 83 -7.76 -10.86 -6.40
CA VAL A 83 -8.38 -11.15 -5.11
C VAL A 83 -8.47 -12.66 -4.92
N GLY A 84 -8.00 -13.14 -3.79
CA GLY A 84 -8.11 -14.54 -3.38
C GLY A 84 -8.39 -14.60 -1.89
N GLY A 85 -9.57 -15.10 -1.50
CA GLY A 85 -9.96 -15.17 -0.09
C GLY A 85 -9.98 -13.78 0.55
N ASN A 86 -9.18 -13.61 1.58
CA ASN A 86 -9.03 -12.32 2.27
C ASN A 86 -7.75 -11.58 1.88
N HIS A 87 -7.16 -11.93 0.73
CA HIS A 87 -5.94 -11.30 0.23
C HIS A 87 -6.18 -10.58 -1.09
N ILE A 88 -5.44 -9.50 -1.28
CA ILE A 88 -5.45 -8.68 -2.49
C ILE A 88 -4.00 -8.53 -2.91
N SER A 89 -3.70 -8.63 -4.21
CA SER A 89 -2.37 -8.34 -4.71
C SER A 89 -2.40 -7.36 -5.87
N PHE A 90 -1.35 -6.55 -5.95
CA PHE A 90 -1.07 -5.66 -7.06
C PHE A 90 0.39 -5.83 -7.47
N ALA A 91 0.66 -5.70 -8.76
CA ALA A 91 2.03 -5.46 -9.22
C ALA A 91 2.16 -3.96 -9.47
N MET A 92 3.27 -3.37 -9.05
CA MET A 92 3.52 -1.93 -9.17
C MET A 92 4.94 -1.66 -9.61
N GLY A 93 5.13 -0.55 -10.30
CA GLY A 93 6.47 -0.10 -10.67
C GLY A 93 6.56 1.41 -10.64
N MET A 94 7.79 1.89 -10.38
CA MET A 94 8.12 3.31 -10.39
C MET A 94 9.45 3.52 -11.09
N ASP A 95 9.48 4.53 -11.96
CA ASP A 95 10.71 5.04 -12.56
C ASP A 95 11.04 6.32 -11.81
N VAL A 96 12.05 6.28 -10.94
CA VAL A 96 12.37 7.38 -10.03
C VAL A 96 13.86 7.68 -10.02
N THR A 97 14.20 8.91 -9.71
CA THR A 97 15.56 9.30 -9.32
C THR A 97 15.56 9.47 -7.80
N MET A 98 16.38 8.67 -7.12
CA MET A 98 16.51 8.71 -5.66
C MET A 98 17.75 9.51 -5.28
N LYS A 99 17.65 10.32 -4.23
CA LYS A 99 18.78 11.11 -3.73
C LYS A 99 19.95 10.22 -3.37
N GLY A 100 21.10 10.49 -3.97
CA GLY A 100 22.33 9.75 -3.71
C GLY A 100 22.42 8.37 -4.37
N MET A 101 21.37 7.93 -5.07
CA MET A 101 21.33 6.59 -5.68
C MET A 101 21.14 6.62 -7.20
N GLY A 102 20.69 7.76 -7.74
CA GLY A 102 20.44 7.91 -9.17
C GLY A 102 19.08 7.40 -9.61
N ARG A 103 18.89 7.34 -10.92
CA ARG A 103 17.64 6.89 -11.52
C ARG A 103 17.55 5.38 -11.48
N MET A 104 16.41 4.87 -11.07
CA MET A 104 16.18 3.43 -10.97
C MET A 104 14.73 3.08 -11.27
N ASN A 105 14.53 1.84 -11.71
CA ASN A 105 13.22 1.26 -11.96
C ASN A 105 12.93 0.31 -10.81
N MET A 106 11.94 0.64 -9.99
CA MET A 106 11.56 -0.15 -8.81
C MET A 106 10.29 -0.90 -9.12
N GLU A 107 10.34 -2.24 -9.11
CA GLU A 107 9.16 -3.07 -9.36
C GLU A 107 8.92 -3.99 -8.16
N GLU A 108 7.65 -4.19 -7.82
CA GLU A 108 7.28 -4.99 -6.67
C GLU A 108 5.92 -5.65 -6.81
N ILE A 109 5.73 -6.71 -6.04
CA ILE A 109 4.40 -7.28 -5.79
C ILE A 109 4.00 -6.86 -4.39
N CYS A 110 2.79 -6.32 -4.25
CA CYS A 110 2.23 -5.91 -2.98
C CYS A 110 1.09 -6.85 -2.62
N VAL A 111 1.11 -7.40 -1.42
CA VAL A 111 0.05 -8.29 -0.94
C VAL A 111 -0.58 -7.68 0.31
N TYR A 112 -1.90 -7.59 0.31
CA TYR A 112 -2.67 -6.99 1.39
C TYR A 112 -3.58 -8.05 2.00
N GLU A 113 -3.63 -8.08 3.34
CA GLU A 113 -4.53 -8.96 4.06
C GLU A 113 -5.66 -8.15 4.67
N VAL A 114 -6.90 -8.62 4.47
CA VAL A 114 -8.11 -7.94 4.94
C VAL A 114 -8.70 -8.72 6.13
N LYS A 115 -9.11 -7.98 7.15
CA LYS A 115 -9.82 -8.54 8.29
C LYS A 115 -10.83 -7.51 8.80
N ASP A 116 -12.07 -7.94 9.00
CA ASP A 116 -13.15 -7.10 9.52
C ASP A 116 -13.32 -5.78 8.73
N GLY A 117 -13.22 -5.87 7.41
CA GLY A 117 -13.45 -4.72 6.53
C GLY A 117 -12.32 -3.71 6.46
N LYS A 118 -11.13 -4.07 6.95
CA LYS A 118 -9.95 -3.20 6.92
C LYS A 118 -8.72 -4.00 6.49
N ILE A 119 -7.76 -3.29 5.92
CA ILE A 119 -6.44 -3.87 5.61
C ILE A 119 -5.63 -3.89 6.90
N VAL A 120 -5.22 -5.10 7.33
CA VAL A 120 -4.47 -5.29 8.57
C VAL A 120 -3.00 -5.55 8.32
N LYS A 121 -2.62 -5.86 7.09
CA LYS A 121 -1.22 -6.13 6.74
C LYS A 121 -0.99 -5.80 5.27
N GLU A 122 0.15 -5.19 4.97
CA GLU A 122 0.67 -5.08 3.61
C GLU A 122 2.09 -5.64 3.61
N GLN A 123 2.44 -6.35 2.56
CA GLN A 123 3.76 -6.94 2.42
C GLN A 123 4.26 -6.74 1.00
N PHE A 124 5.52 -6.32 0.89
CA PHE A 124 6.15 -6.02 -0.38
C PHE A 124 7.18 -7.08 -0.73
N PHE A 125 7.21 -7.45 -2.01
CA PHE A 125 8.14 -8.44 -2.55
C PHE A 125 8.90 -7.81 -3.72
N TYR A 126 10.19 -7.63 -3.54
CA TYR A 126 11.08 -7.06 -4.56
C TYR A 126 12.54 -7.48 -4.35
#